data_941aa3a40862594b76f351628c20b701
#
_entry.id   941aa3a40862594b76f351628c20b701
#
_cell.length_a   1.000
_cell.length_b   1.000
_cell.length_c   1.000
_cell.angle_alpha   90.00
_cell.angle_beta   90.00
_cell.angle_gamma   90.00
#
_symmetry.space_group_name_H-M   'P 1'
#
loop_
_entity.id
_entity.type
_entity.pdbx_description
1 polymer ?
#
loop_
_entity_poly.entity_id
_entity_poly.type
_entity_poly.pdbx_seq_one_letter_code
_entity_poly.pdbx_strand_id
1 'polypeptide(L)'
;MAESKKYISLDDLEKHNKPGDLWISIQGKIYDVSDWVQDHPGGELPLLSLAGRDATDAFVAYHPGTAWQYLDQFFTGYYVQDYCVSEVSKDYRKLVSEFTKMGLFEKKGHIVFITLCLMAVLFVVSGYGIMYSDSVWVHLGCGGMMGFLWIQSGWLGHDSGHYQIMSNRRFNRFGQILTGNCLAGISIAWWKRNHNAHHIACNSLDFDPDLQHMPFFVVSSKFFNSLTSYFYERKMTFDSATRFLVSYQHWTFYPVMCFARINLFAQSFLLLFSNKRVPNRGQEILGLLVFWIWYPFLVSCLPNWGERIMFVVASFSVTGIQHVQFCLNHFSSFVYLGPPTGTDWCEKQTMGTLDISCPSWMDWFHGGLQFQIAHHLFPRLPRCHLRTVSPFVKELCKKHNLPYNCVSFWKANVMTIRTLRAAALQARDLANPVPKNLLWEAVNTHG
;
A
#
# COMPACT_ATOMS: atom_id res chain seq x y z
N MET A 1 -47.21 -14.79 8.14
CA MET A 1 -46.63 -15.69 7.13
C MET A 1 -45.13 -15.64 7.33
N ALA A 2 -44.47 -16.78 7.58
CA ALA A 2 -43.02 -16.80 7.64
C ALA A 2 -42.53 -16.54 6.21
N GLU A 3 -41.80 -15.43 6.01
CA GLU A 3 -41.10 -15.17 4.74
C GLU A 3 -40.21 -16.38 4.44
N SER A 4 -40.43 -17.00 3.27
CA SER A 4 -39.58 -18.08 2.82
C SER A 4 -38.16 -17.57 2.66
N LYS A 5 -37.22 -18.11 3.45
CA LYS A 5 -35.81 -17.71 3.35
C LYS A 5 -35.34 -17.97 1.93
N LYS A 6 -34.88 -16.92 1.25
CA LYS A 6 -34.28 -17.02 -0.08
C LYS A 6 -32.86 -17.55 0.06
N TYR A 7 -32.62 -18.75 -0.48
CA TYR A 7 -31.26 -19.34 -0.53
C TYR A 7 -30.65 -19.13 -1.92
N ILE A 8 -29.39 -18.80 -1.98
CA ILE A 8 -28.66 -18.46 -3.20
C ILE A 8 -27.41 -19.36 -3.27
N SER A 9 -27.19 -19.97 -4.42
CA SER A 9 -26.05 -20.86 -4.67
C SER A 9 -24.76 -20.09 -4.92
N LEU A 10 -23.59 -20.78 -4.87
CA LEU A 10 -22.32 -20.21 -5.27
C LEU A 10 -22.35 -19.76 -6.74
N ASP A 11 -22.85 -20.61 -7.61
CA ASP A 11 -22.95 -20.33 -9.06
C ASP A 11 -23.81 -19.09 -9.35
N ASP A 12 -24.85 -18.85 -8.54
CA ASP A 12 -25.66 -17.64 -8.68
C ASP A 12 -24.95 -16.42 -8.12
N LEU A 13 -24.27 -16.54 -6.99
CA LEU A 13 -23.47 -15.45 -6.43
C LEU A 13 -22.36 -15.03 -7.41
N GLU A 14 -21.64 -15.97 -8.00
CA GLU A 14 -20.55 -15.72 -8.95
C GLU A 14 -20.98 -15.03 -10.25
N LYS A 15 -22.26 -15.07 -10.63
CA LYS A 15 -22.80 -14.33 -11.79
C LYS A 15 -22.82 -12.82 -11.56
N HIS A 16 -22.96 -12.39 -10.32
CA HIS A 16 -23.06 -10.98 -9.91
C HIS A 16 -21.66 -10.40 -9.55
N ASN A 17 -20.77 -10.32 -10.55
CA ASN A 17 -19.35 -10.01 -10.36
C ASN A 17 -18.82 -8.81 -11.18
N LYS A 18 -19.70 -7.92 -11.64
CA LYS A 18 -19.36 -6.80 -12.52
C LYS A 18 -19.97 -5.48 -12.05
N PRO A 19 -19.45 -4.33 -12.52
CA PRO A 19 -20.04 -3.03 -12.22
C PRO A 19 -21.52 -2.98 -12.61
N GLY A 20 -22.37 -2.49 -11.70
CA GLY A 20 -23.82 -2.43 -11.87
C GLY A 20 -24.57 -3.74 -11.56
N ASP A 21 -23.85 -4.82 -11.28
CA ASP A 21 -24.40 -6.11 -10.87
C ASP A 21 -23.38 -6.82 -9.95
N LEU A 22 -23.35 -6.40 -8.67
CA LEU A 22 -22.32 -6.77 -7.74
C LEU A 22 -22.89 -7.26 -6.40
N TRP A 23 -22.72 -8.55 -6.15
CA TRP A 23 -23.07 -9.18 -4.87
C TRP A 23 -21.83 -9.67 -4.15
N ILE A 24 -21.90 -9.69 -2.82
CA ILE A 24 -20.87 -10.27 -1.93
C ILE A 24 -21.54 -11.12 -0.86
N SER A 25 -20.81 -12.11 -0.37
CA SER A 25 -21.24 -12.87 0.81
C SER A 25 -20.44 -12.45 2.04
N ILE A 26 -21.12 -12.26 3.19
CA ILE A 26 -20.49 -12.02 4.49
C ILE A 26 -21.17 -12.90 5.54
N GLN A 27 -20.43 -13.80 6.16
CA GLN A 27 -20.91 -14.76 7.16
C GLN A 27 -22.16 -15.54 6.71
N GLY A 28 -22.16 -16.03 5.48
CA GLY A 28 -23.25 -16.83 4.94
C GLY A 28 -24.53 -16.05 4.59
N LYS A 29 -24.48 -14.73 4.62
CA LYS A 29 -25.53 -13.84 4.09
C LYS A 29 -25.03 -13.17 2.82
N ILE A 30 -25.92 -12.96 1.87
CA ILE A 30 -25.63 -12.33 0.58
C ILE A 30 -26.19 -10.91 0.56
N TYR A 31 -25.39 -10.00 0.05
CA TYR A 31 -25.67 -8.57 -0.01
C TYR A 31 -25.50 -8.06 -1.43
N ASP A 32 -26.53 -7.39 -1.94
CA ASP A 32 -26.46 -6.67 -3.21
C ASP A 32 -25.97 -5.25 -2.96
N VAL A 33 -24.77 -4.96 -3.41
CA VAL A 33 -24.12 -3.66 -3.25
C VAL A 33 -23.95 -2.93 -4.58
N SER A 34 -24.66 -3.37 -5.64
CA SER A 34 -24.55 -2.86 -7.01
C SER A 34 -24.63 -1.34 -7.10
N ASP A 35 -25.67 -0.75 -6.48
CA ASP A 35 -25.90 0.69 -6.52
C ASP A 35 -25.03 1.49 -5.54
N TRP A 36 -24.38 0.81 -4.60
CA TRP A 36 -23.61 1.46 -3.53
C TRP A 36 -22.09 1.44 -3.75
N VAL A 37 -21.59 0.70 -4.74
CA VAL A 37 -20.14 0.54 -5.01
C VAL A 37 -19.41 1.87 -5.06
N GLN A 38 -19.99 2.88 -5.71
CA GLN A 38 -19.42 4.22 -5.84
C GLN A 38 -19.38 5.02 -4.52
N ASP A 39 -20.24 4.64 -3.57
CA ASP A 39 -20.39 5.30 -2.26
C ASP A 39 -19.57 4.62 -1.17
N HIS A 40 -18.91 3.50 -1.48
CA HIS A 40 -18.09 2.79 -0.52
C HIS A 40 -16.91 3.65 -0.04
N PRO A 41 -16.78 3.91 1.28
CA PRO A 41 -15.71 4.78 1.82
C PRO A 41 -14.29 4.29 1.55
N GLY A 42 -14.13 2.97 1.31
CA GLY A 42 -12.86 2.33 0.96
C GLY A 42 -12.49 2.44 -0.53
N GLY A 43 -13.36 3.04 -1.34
CA GLY A 43 -13.29 3.03 -2.80
C GLY A 43 -14.04 1.86 -3.43
N GLU A 44 -14.20 1.87 -4.73
CA GLU A 44 -14.94 0.85 -5.47
C GLU A 44 -14.18 -0.47 -5.63
N LEU A 45 -12.85 -0.39 -5.80
CA LEU A 45 -12.01 -1.55 -6.13
C LEU A 45 -12.02 -2.68 -5.10
N PRO A 46 -12.03 -2.44 -3.78
CA PRO A 46 -12.20 -3.51 -2.80
C PRO A 46 -13.46 -4.34 -3.02
N LEU A 47 -14.57 -3.72 -3.36
CA LEU A 47 -15.82 -4.42 -3.65
C LEU A 47 -15.75 -5.16 -4.99
N LEU A 48 -15.24 -4.50 -6.04
CA LEU A 48 -15.07 -5.11 -7.37
C LEU A 48 -14.13 -6.33 -7.34
N SER A 49 -13.06 -6.27 -6.54
CA SER A 49 -12.10 -7.37 -6.40
C SER A 49 -12.69 -8.60 -5.70
N LEU A 50 -13.72 -8.42 -4.87
CA LEU A 50 -14.39 -9.47 -4.12
C LEU A 50 -15.80 -9.76 -4.64
N ALA A 51 -16.17 -9.19 -5.78
CA ALA A 51 -17.49 -9.38 -6.40
C ALA A 51 -17.78 -10.85 -6.71
N GLY A 52 -18.99 -11.31 -6.40
CA GLY A 52 -19.39 -12.69 -6.58
C GLY A 52 -18.76 -13.70 -5.60
N ARG A 53 -18.22 -13.24 -4.45
CA ARG A 53 -17.41 -14.08 -3.55
C ARG A 53 -17.72 -13.85 -2.08
N ASP A 54 -17.15 -14.74 -1.22
CA ASP A 54 -17.11 -14.49 0.22
C ASP A 54 -16.07 -13.44 0.57
N ALA A 55 -16.52 -12.34 1.12
CA ALA A 55 -15.73 -11.19 1.57
C ALA A 55 -15.58 -11.14 3.10
N THR A 56 -15.97 -12.18 3.82
CA THR A 56 -16.07 -12.15 5.30
C THR A 56 -14.75 -11.75 5.97
N ASP A 57 -13.65 -12.38 5.62
CA ASP A 57 -12.37 -12.15 6.32
C ASP A 57 -11.81 -10.76 5.99
N ALA A 58 -11.91 -10.33 4.73
CA ALA A 58 -11.58 -8.97 4.35
C ALA A 58 -12.48 -7.95 5.07
N PHE A 59 -13.81 -8.20 5.13
CA PHE A 59 -14.71 -7.32 5.87
C PHE A 59 -14.33 -7.20 7.34
N VAL A 60 -14.03 -8.31 8.01
CA VAL A 60 -13.58 -8.34 9.42
C VAL A 60 -12.26 -7.59 9.60
N ALA A 61 -11.31 -7.71 8.64
CA ALA A 61 -10.02 -7.02 8.70
C ALA A 61 -10.17 -5.49 8.65
N TYR A 62 -11.01 -4.98 7.75
CA TYR A 62 -11.08 -3.54 7.44
C TYR A 62 -12.16 -2.78 8.19
N HIS A 63 -13.22 -3.46 8.69
CA HIS A 63 -14.37 -2.77 9.26
C HIS A 63 -14.46 -2.94 10.79
N PRO A 64 -14.75 -1.86 11.52
CA PRO A 64 -15.08 -1.97 12.94
C PRO A 64 -16.43 -2.64 13.15
N GLY A 65 -16.68 -3.15 14.37
CA GLY A 65 -17.95 -3.79 14.72
C GLY A 65 -19.21 -2.95 14.40
N THR A 66 -19.09 -1.62 14.42
CA THR A 66 -20.18 -0.71 14.06
C THR A 66 -20.58 -0.76 12.58
N ALA A 67 -19.75 -1.31 11.71
CA ALA A 67 -20.08 -1.42 10.28
C ALA A 67 -21.14 -2.49 9.99
N TRP A 68 -21.27 -3.50 10.86
CA TRP A 68 -22.24 -4.58 10.70
C TRP A 68 -23.68 -4.10 10.59
N GLN A 69 -24.03 -3.04 11.31
CA GLN A 69 -25.39 -2.45 11.27
C GLN A 69 -25.79 -1.86 9.91
N TYR A 70 -24.80 -1.59 9.04
CA TYR A 70 -25.08 -1.04 7.71
C TYR A 70 -25.33 -2.13 6.65
N LEU A 71 -25.08 -3.41 6.95
CA LEU A 71 -25.24 -4.49 6.00
C LEU A 71 -26.70 -4.83 5.72
N ASP A 72 -27.59 -4.67 6.70
CA ASP A 72 -28.99 -5.10 6.59
C ASP A 72 -29.73 -4.42 5.43
N GLN A 73 -29.34 -3.18 5.06
CA GLN A 73 -29.96 -2.47 3.93
C GLN A 73 -29.64 -3.08 2.56
N PHE A 74 -28.61 -3.92 2.46
CA PHE A 74 -28.17 -4.58 1.23
C PHE A 74 -28.56 -6.06 1.20
N PHE A 75 -29.22 -6.56 2.26
CA PHE A 75 -29.48 -7.98 2.42
C PHE A 75 -30.40 -8.51 1.30
N THR A 76 -29.97 -9.56 0.61
CA THR A 76 -30.64 -10.17 -0.54
C THR A 76 -31.07 -11.60 -0.26
N GLY A 77 -30.32 -12.36 0.53
CA GLY A 77 -30.65 -13.73 0.86
C GLY A 77 -29.55 -14.44 1.65
N TYR A 78 -29.74 -15.72 1.84
CA TYR A 78 -28.78 -16.57 2.56
C TYR A 78 -27.98 -17.41 1.56
N TYR A 79 -26.70 -17.58 1.85
CA TYR A 79 -25.88 -18.52 1.13
C TYR A 79 -26.41 -19.96 1.37
N VAL A 80 -26.26 -20.85 0.42
CA VAL A 80 -26.76 -22.24 0.50
C VAL A 80 -26.22 -22.94 1.74
N GLN A 81 -26.92 -23.99 2.21
CA GLN A 81 -26.64 -24.73 3.44
C GLN A 81 -25.22 -25.29 3.57
N ASP A 82 -24.48 -25.43 2.46
CA ASP A 82 -23.12 -25.97 2.41
C ASP A 82 -22.01 -24.91 2.54
N TYR A 83 -22.34 -23.69 3.00
CA TYR A 83 -21.32 -22.67 3.27
C TYR A 83 -20.33 -23.17 4.32
N CYS A 84 -19.17 -23.60 3.87
CA CYS A 84 -18.10 -24.10 4.71
C CYS A 84 -17.03 -23.01 4.92
N VAL A 85 -16.76 -22.68 6.17
CA VAL A 85 -15.66 -21.78 6.55
C VAL A 85 -14.38 -22.61 6.68
N SER A 86 -13.31 -22.21 6.01
CA SER A 86 -12.00 -22.87 6.13
C SER A 86 -11.47 -22.82 7.56
N GLU A 87 -10.65 -23.79 7.94
CA GLU A 87 -10.04 -23.82 9.28
C GLU A 87 -9.10 -22.62 9.48
N VAL A 88 -8.44 -22.15 8.42
CA VAL A 88 -7.63 -20.93 8.45
C VAL A 88 -8.49 -19.72 8.80
N SER A 89 -9.61 -19.52 8.10
CA SER A 89 -10.54 -18.43 8.37
C SER A 89 -11.12 -18.49 9.79
N LYS A 90 -11.43 -19.68 10.30
CA LYS A 90 -11.90 -19.84 11.70
C LYS A 90 -10.85 -19.38 12.69
N ASP A 91 -9.61 -19.84 12.54
CA ASP A 91 -8.52 -19.45 13.42
C ASP A 91 -8.14 -17.97 13.28
N TYR A 92 -8.15 -17.42 12.07
CA TYR A 92 -7.96 -15.99 11.83
C TYR A 92 -9.01 -15.15 12.57
N ARG A 93 -10.31 -15.48 12.40
CA ARG A 93 -11.41 -14.78 13.10
C ARG A 93 -11.31 -14.93 14.62
N LYS A 94 -10.80 -16.08 15.11
CA LYS A 94 -10.49 -16.29 16.52
C LYS A 94 -9.40 -15.33 17.00
N LEU A 95 -8.30 -15.18 16.25
CA LEU A 95 -7.24 -14.22 16.57
C LEU A 95 -7.76 -12.77 16.59
N VAL A 96 -8.59 -12.36 15.62
CA VAL A 96 -9.24 -11.03 15.65
C VAL A 96 -10.03 -10.81 16.94
N SER A 97 -10.79 -11.84 17.37
CA SER A 97 -11.56 -11.78 18.62
C SER A 97 -10.67 -11.70 19.85
N GLU A 98 -9.59 -12.49 19.90
CA GLU A 98 -8.61 -12.48 21.00
C GLU A 98 -7.90 -11.13 21.09
N PHE A 99 -7.40 -10.58 19.98
CA PHE A 99 -6.76 -9.26 19.94
C PHE A 99 -7.72 -8.15 20.35
N THR A 100 -9.01 -8.27 20.00
CA THR A 100 -10.04 -7.34 20.45
C THR A 100 -10.24 -7.41 21.97
N LYS A 101 -10.32 -8.62 22.54
CA LYS A 101 -10.43 -8.81 24.02
C LYS A 101 -9.20 -8.31 24.76
N MET A 102 -8.01 -8.44 24.15
CA MET A 102 -6.75 -7.93 24.72
C MET A 102 -6.62 -6.40 24.59
N GLY A 103 -7.57 -5.70 23.97
CA GLY A 103 -7.53 -4.26 23.77
C GLY A 103 -6.48 -3.79 22.75
N LEU A 104 -5.95 -4.68 21.90
CA LEU A 104 -4.87 -4.34 20.98
C LEU A 104 -5.33 -3.42 19.83
N PHE A 105 -6.62 -3.34 19.55
CA PHE A 105 -7.19 -2.37 18.60
C PHE A 105 -7.45 -0.98 19.19
N GLU A 106 -7.18 -0.78 20.49
CA GLU A 106 -7.34 0.52 21.13
C GLU A 106 -6.26 1.51 20.72
N LYS A 107 -6.67 2.75 20.48
CA LYS A 107 -5.78 3.83 20.01
C LYS A 107 -5.19 4.55 21.21
N LYS A 108 -3.94 4.25 21.59
CA LYS A 108 -3.30 4.81 22.79
C LYS A 108 -2.71 6.23 22.61
N GLY A 109 -2.48 6.67 21.39
CA GLY A 109 -2.10 8.05 21.07
C GLY A 109 -0.65 8.48 21.37
N HIS A 110 0.07 7.82 22.29
CA HIS A 110 1.41 8.27 22.73
C HIS A 110 2.45 8.26 21.58
N ILE A 111 2.44 7.24 20.71
CA ILE A 111 3.35 7.18 19.55
C ILE A 111 3.04 8.29 18.54
N VAL A 112 1.75 8.57 18.33
CA VAL A 112 1.30 9.67 17.46
C VAL A 112 1.84 11.00 17.99
N PHE A 113 1.71 11.24 19.28
CA PHE A 113 2.21 12.47 19.94
C PHE A 113 3.74 12.59 19.78
N ILE A 114 4.50 11.53 20.09
CA ILE A 114 5.97 11.53 19.94
C ILE A 114 6.35 11.82 18.48
N THR A 115 5.69 11.18 17.51
CA THR A 115 5.96 11.40 16.09
C THR A 115 5.67 12.83 15.67
N LEU A 116 4.57 13.42 16.12
CA LEU A 116 4.23 14.83 15.83
C LEU A 116 5.26 15.80 16.45
N CYS A 117 5.71 15.55 17.67
CA CYS A 117 6.79 16.34 18.29
C CYS A 117 8.10 16.24 17.50
N LEU A 118 8.49 15.03 17.10
CA LEU A 118 9.67 14.84 16.26
C LEU A 118 9.55 15.60 14.93
N MET A 119 8.41 15.50 14.27
CA MET A 119 8.16 16.21 13.01
C MET A 119 8.21 17.73 13.19
N ALA A 120 7.65 18.25 14.28
CA ALA A 120 7.73 19.68 14.61
C ALA A 120 9.19 20.13 14.82
N VAL A 121 9.98 19.36 15.57
CA VAL A 121 11.41 19.64 15.76
C VAL A 121 12.16 19.62 14.43
N LEU A 122 11.98 18.61 13.60
CA LEU A 122 12.62 18.51 12.27
C LEU A 122 12.27 19.72 11.39
N PHE A 123 10.98 20.11 11.38
CA PHE A 123 10.51 21.25 10.61
C PHE A 123 11.15 22.57 11.09
N VAL A 124 11.13 22.83 12.40
CA VAL A 124 11.68 24.06 12.99
C VAL A 124 13.20 24.14 12.81
N VAL A 125 13.91 23.04 13.08
CA VAL A 125 15.39 22.99 12.93
C VAL A 125 15.79 23.17 11.46
N SER A 126 15.09 22.54 10.52
CA SER A 126 15.35 22.72 9.09
C SER A 126 15.07 24.15 8.64
N GLY A 127 13.93 24.73 9.06
CA GLY A 127 13.59 26.13 8.76
C GLY A 127 14.63 27.11 9.32
N TYR A 128 15.04 26.93 10.59
CA TYR A 128 16.06 27.74 11.22
C TYR A 128 17.41 27.64 10.48
N GLY A 129 17.85 26.42 10.17
CA GLY A 129 19.12 26.20 9.45
C GLY A 129 19.14 26.86 8.07
N ILE A 130 18.00 26.83 7.35
CA ILE A 130 17.87 27.47 6.03
C ILE A 130 17.89 29.00 6.13
N MET A 131 17.22 29.56 7.15
CA MET A 131 17.03 31.02 7.25
C MET A 131 18.23 31.74 7.88
N TYR A 132 19.03 31.09 8.73
CA TYR A 132 20.05 31.73 9.56
C TYR A 132 21.48 31.18 9.37
N SER A 133 21.68 30.17 8.51
CA SER A 133 23.01 29.64 8.19
C SER A 133 23.45 30.05 6.80
N ASP A 134 24.75 30.34 6.64
CA ASP A 134 25.37 30.54 5.32
C ASP A 134 26.12 29.28 4.84
N SER A 135 26.06 28.19 5.62
CA SER A 135 26.79 26.95 5.30
C SER A 135 26.01 26.04 4.37
N VAL A 136 26.57 25.74 3.20
CA VAL A 136 26.05 24.78 2.24
C VAL A 136 25.82 23.39 2.86
N TRP A 137 26.67 22.99 3.82
CA TRP A 137 26.53 21.69 4.50
C TRP A 137 25.35 21.66 5.47
N VAL A 138 25.05 22.80 6.11
CA VAL A 138 23.85 22.94 6.93
C VAL A 138 22.61 22.86 6.03
N HIS A 139 22.61 23.54 4.90
CA HIS A 139 21.49 23.49 3.93
C HIS A 139 21.28 22.06 3.39
N LEU A 140 22.35 21.33 3.09
CA LEU A 140 22.27 19.92 2.68
C LEU A 140 21.68 19.05 3.80
N GLY A 141 22.16 19.23 5.05
CA GLY A 141 21.64 18.54 6.22
C GLY A 141 20.16 18.84 6.46
N CYS A 142 19.74 20.11 6.29
CA CYS A 142 18.32 20.50 6.34
C CYS A 142 17.48 19.80 5.26
N GLY A 143 18.02 19.63 4.05
CA GLY A 143 17.38 18.84 3.00
C GLY A 143 17.18 17.39 3.43
N GLY A 144 18.19 16.76 4.00
CA GLY A 144 18.09 15.41 4.55
C GLY A 144 17.06 15.31 5.69
N MET A 145 17.05 16.27 6.62
CA MET A 145 16.06 16.33 7.70
C MET A 145 14.65 16.52 7.17
N MET A 146 14.45 17.30 6.12
CA MET A 146 13.16 17.48 5.46
C MET A 146 12.68 16.17 4.82
N GLY A 147 13.57 15.44 4.15
CA GLY A 147 13.25 14.10 3.64
C GLY A 147 12.87 13.13 4.75
N PHE A 148 13.55 13.18 5.89
CA PHE A 148 13.23 12.37 7.06
C PHE A 148 11.89 12.76 7.70
N LEU A 149 11.58 14.06 7.77
CA LEU A 149 10.24 14.54 8.17
C LEU A 149 9.16 13.93 7.28
N TRP A 150 9.37 13.89 5.97
CA TRP A 150 8.40 13.29 5.05
C TRP A 150 8.25 11.78 5.23
N ILE A 151 9.32 11.06 5.58
CA ILE A 151 9.22 9.64 5.96
C ILE A 151 8.32 9.48 7.17
N GLN A 152 8.53 10.25 8.24
CA GLN A 152 7.72 10.18 9.46
C GLN A 152 6.26 10.61 9.19
N SER A 153 6.07 11.62 8.36
CA SER A 153 4.76 12.08 7.90
C SER A 153 4.05 10.98 7.10
N GLY A 154 4.77 10.28 6.23
CA GLY A 154 4.26 9.14 5.46
C GLY A 154 3.79 8.00 6.37
N TRP A 155 4.60 7.63 7.38
CA TRP A 155 4.21 6.60 8.36
C TRP A 155 2.96 7.00 9.15
N LEU A 156 2.86 8.23 9.61
CA LEU A 156 1.70 8.71 10.34
C LEU A 156 0.47 8.87 9.43
N GLY A 157 0.69 9.27 8.18
CA GLY A 157 -0.34 9.31 7.13
C GLY A 157 -0.92 7.93 6.84
N HIS A 158 -0.05 6.93 6.70
CA HIS A 158 -0.41 5.53 6.53
C HIS A 158 -1.27 5.02 7.70
N ASP A 159 -0.81 5.20 8.94
CA ASP A 159 -1.56 4.78 10.13
C ASP A 159 -2.91 5.48 10.23
N SER A 160 -2.97 6.77 9.91
CA SER A 160 -4.22 7.52 9.90
C SER A 160 -5.16 7.06 8.79
N GLY A 161 -4.63 6.68 7.64
CA GLY A 161 -5.38 6.09 6.53
C GLY A 161 -6.09 4.79 6.91
N HIS A 162 -5.45 3.96 7.72
CA HIS A 162 -6.01 2.73 8.30
C HIS A 162 -6.83 2.97 9.58
N TYR A 163 -7.07 4.22 9.97
CA TYR A 163 -7.77 4.55 11.21
C TYR A 163 -7.11 3.99 12.48
N GLN A 164 -5.79 3.89 12.49
CA GLN A 164 -5.02 3.34 13.62
C GLN A 164 -4.71 4.37 14.71
N ILE A 165 -4.78 5.69 14.42
CA ILE A 165 -4.26 6.74 15.32
C ILE A 165 -5.29 7.32 16.28
N MET A 166 -6.54 7.49 15.84
CA MET A 166 -7.62 8.13 16.61
C MET A 166 -8.93 7.38 16.46
N SER A 167 -9.66 7.25 17.56
CA SER A 167 -11.02 6.69 17.54
C SER A 167 -12.03 7.68 16.95
N ASN A 168 -11.83 8.97 17.18
CA ASN A 168 -12.69 10.01 16.62
C ASN A 168 -12.37 10.24 15.13
N ARG A 169 -13.36 10.05 14.28
CA ARG A 169 -13.21 10.17 12.81
C ARG A 169 -12.78 11.56 12.35
N ARG A 170 -13.22 12.64 13.03
CA ARG A 170 -12.86 14.02 12.66
C ARG A 170 -11.38 14.28 12.93
N PHE A 171 -10.89 13.89 14.11
CA PHE A 171 -9.47 14.03 14.45
C PHE A 171 -8.58 13.13 13.60
N ASN A 172 -9.02 11.91 13.30
CA ASN A 172 -8.29 11.04 12.39
C ASN A 172 -8.19 11.66 10.99
N ARG A 173 -9.27 12.26 10.48
CA ARG A 173 -9.26 12.99 9.21
C ARG A 173 -8.34 14.21 9.24
N PHE A 174 -8.35 14.98 10.32
CA PHE A 174 -7.41 16.09 10.49
C PHE A 174 -5.96 15.56 10.40
N GLY A 175 -5.64 14.46 11.09
CA GLY A 175 -4.34 13.81 10.99
C GLY A 175 -3.98 13.41 9.55
N GLN A 176 -4.93 12.87 8.78
CA GLN A 176 -4.74 12.52 7.38
C GLN A 176 -4.38 13.74 6.52
N ILE A 177 -5.17 14.81 6.61
CA ILE A 177 -4.93 16.05 5.84
C ILE A 177 -3.62 16.72 6.26
N LEU A 178 -3.34 16.81 7.56
CA LEU A 178 -2.10 17.41 8.05
C LEU A 178 -0.88 16.65 7.53
N THR A 179 -0.83 15.34 7.72
CA THR A 179 0.37 14.54 7.39
C THR A 179 0.49 14.23 5.91
N GLY A 180 -0.59 13.85 5.24
CA GLY A 180 -0.59 13.55 3.81
C GLY A 180 -0.53 14.80 2.95
N ASN A 181 -1.53 15.66 3.06
CA ASN A 181 -1.69 16.78 2.15
C ASN A 181 -0.79 17.96 2.52
N CYS A 182 -0.88 18.46 3.77
CA CYS A 182 -0.19 19.70 4.15
C CYS A 182 1.33 19.54 4.31
N LEU A 183 1.79 18.43 4.90
CA LEU A 183 3.23 18.22 5.16
C LEU A 183 3.92 17.43 4.07
N ALA A 184 3.26 16.41 3.53
CA ALA A 184 3.87 15.55 2.53
C ALA A 184 3.50 15.91 1.07
N GLY A 185 2.47 16.74 0.85
CA GLY A 185 2.05 17.14 -0.51
C GLY A 185 1.39 16.02 -1.32
N ILE A 186 0.84 15.00 -0.64
CA ILE A 186 0.23 13.82 -1.25
C ILE A 186 -1.24 13.77 -0.82
N SER A 187 -2.15 13.61 -1.78
CA SER A 187 -3.57 13.43 -1.47
C SER A 187 -3.81 12.14 -0.68
N ILE A 188 -4.35 12.27 0.53
CA ILE A 188 -4.70 11.09 1.32
C ILE A 188 -5.88 10.31 0.71
N ALA A 189 -6.74 10.99 -0.07
CA ALA A 189 -7.80 10.32 -0.81
C ALA A 189 -7.24 9.44 -1.92
N TRP A 190 -6.24 9.92 -2.67
CA TRP A 190 -5.51 9.12 -3.65
C TRP A 190 -4.79 7.95 -2.96
N TRP A 191 -4.06 8.21 -1.90
CA TRP A 191 -3.32 7.18 -1.17
C TRP A 191 -4.26 6.08 -0.67
N LYS A 192 -5.40 6.43 -0.04
CA LYS A 192 -6.37 5.44 0.43
C LYS A 192 -6.95 4.60 -0.71
N ARG A 193 -7.27 5.23 -1.85
CA ARG A 193 -7.77 4.51 -3.02
C ARG A 193 -6.75 3.49 -3.52
N ASN A 194 -5.49 3.90 -3.65
CA ASN A 194 -4.37 3.06 -4.07
C ASN A 194 -4.13 1.92 -3.06
N HIS A 195 -3.95 2.27 -1.82
CA HIS A 195 -3.53 1.36 -0.77
C HIS A 195 -4.62 0.35 -0.35
N ASN A 196 -5.89 0.75 -0.38
CA ASN A 196 -6.99 -0.20 -0.16
C ASN A 196 -7.08 -1.23 -1.30
N ALA A 197 -6.85 -0.83 -2.55
CA ALA A 197 -6.79 -1.76 -3.68
C ALA A 197 -5.64 -2.75 -3.52
N HIS A 198 -4.44 -2.25 -3.16
CA HIS A 198 -3.27 -3.06 -2.84
C HIS A 198 -3.57 -4.11 -1.76
N HIS A 199 -4.10 -3.71 -0.62
CA HIS A 199 -4.39 -4.63 0.48
C HIS A 199 -5.41 -5.72 0.12
N ILE A 200 -6.43 -5.41 -0.67
CA ILE A 200 -7.43 -6.41 -1.05
C ILE A 200 -6.87 -7.40 -2.06
N ALA A 201 -6.15 -6.91 -3.07
CA ALA A 201 -5.63 -7.71 -4.17
C ALA A 201 -4.10 -7.81 -4.15
N CYS A 202 -3.50 -7.90 -2.97
CA CYS A 202 -2.06 -7.88 -2.74
C CYS A 202 -1.32 -8.79 -3.71
N ASN A 203 -0.39 -8.21 -4.46
CA ASN A 203 0.43 -8.87 -5.49
C ASN A 203 -0.32 -9.44 -6.69
N SER A 204 -1.54 -9.01 -6.96
CA SER A 204 -2.18 -9.23 -8.26
C SER A 204 -1.63 -8.26 -9.30
N LEU A 205 -1.11 -8.76 -10.43
CA LEU A 205 -0.44 -7.94 -11.43
C LEU A 205 -1.36 -6.93 -12.14
N ASP A 206 -2.65 -7.22 -12.24
CA ASP A 206 -3.65 -6.41 -12.92
C ASP A 206 -4.59 -5.65 -11.97
N PHE A 207 -4.68 -6.06 -10.68
CA PHE A 207 -5.50 -5.38 -9.66
C PHE A 207 -4.68 -4.55 -8.67
N ASP A 208 -3.43 -4.93 -8.36
CA ASP A 208 -2.60 -4.26 -7.36
C ASP A 208 -1.79 -3.10 -7.98
N PRO A 209 -2.14 -1.83 -7.68
CA PRO A 209 -1.43 -0.70 -8.23
C PRO A 209 0.03 -0.59 -7.75
N ASP A 210 0.36 -1.16 -6.58
CA ASP A 210 1.70 -1.09 -6.01
C ASP A 210 2.73 -2.00 -6.72
N LEU A 211 2.27 -2.86 -7.64
CA LEU A 211 3.14 -3.61 -8.57
C LEU A 211 3.21 -2.99 -9.97
N GLN A 212 2.37 -2.00 -10.27
CA GLN A 212 2.17 -1.48 -11.62
C GLN A 212 3.05 -0.24 -11.87
N HIS A 213 4.38 -0.43 -11.88
CA HIS A 213 5.36 0.64 -12.03
C HIS A 213 5.87 0.84 -13.47
N MET A 214 5.16 0.30 -14.47
CA MET A 214 5.53 0.55 -15.87
C MET A 214 5.43 2.05 -16.21
N PRO A 215 6.37 2.58 -16.99
CA PRO A 215 7.37 1.88 -17.82
C PRO A 215 8.71 1.57 -17.10
N PHE A 216 8.88 1.93 -15.82
CA PHE A 216 10.18 1.86 -15.14
C PHE A 216 10.50 0.49 -14.59
N PHE A 217 9.54 -0.19 -13.94
CA PHE A 217 9.74 -1.47 -13.28
C PHE A 217 8.65 -2.48 -13.59
N VAL A 218 9.08 -3.74 -13.72
CA VAL A 218 8.21 -4.91 -13.75
C VAL A 218 8.83 -6.02 -12.89
N VAL A 219 8.03 -6.68 -12.07
CA VAL A 219 8.46 -7.77 -11.19
C VAL A 219 8.28 -9.15 -11.83
N SER A 220 7.63 -9.24 -12.99
CA SER A 220 7.31 -10.48 -13.67
C SER A 220 7.23 -10.28 -15.18
N SER A 221 7.72 -11.28 -15.94
CA SER A 221 7.59 -11.31 -17.41
C SER A 221 6.13 -11.37 -17.90
N LYS A 222 5.17 -11.67 -17.02
CA LYS A 222 3.74 -11.64 -17.37
C LYS A 222 3.30 -10.23 -17.84
N PHE A 223 3.97 -9.16 -17.40
CA PHE A 223 3.73 -7.79 -17.91
C PHE A 223 4.09 -7.59 -19.38
N PHE A 224 4.95 -8.45 -19.96
CA PHE A 224 5.35 -8.32 -21.36
C PHE A 224 4.20 -8.55 -22.34
N ASN A 225 3.13 -9.19 -21.89
CA ASN A 225 1.91 -9.40 -22.69
C ASN A 225 0.93 -8.22 -22.64
N SER A 226 1.37 -7.06 -22.18
CA SER A 226 0.54 -5.85 -22.09
C SER A 226 -0.75 -6.05 -21.30
N LEU A 227 -0.64 -6.12 -19.97
CA LEU A 227 -1.76 -6.32 -19.06
C LEU A 227 -2.72 -5.12 -19.05
N THR A 228 -3.99 -5.38 -18.79
CA THR A 228 -4.96 -4.31 -18.48
C THR A 228 -4.97 -4.08 -16.98
N SER A 229 -4.72 -2.85 -16.56
CA SER A 229 -4.87 -2.44 -15.17
C SER A 229 -6.33 -2.15 -14.85
N TYR A 230 -6.88 -2.85 -13.86
CA TYR A 230 -8.21 -2.54 -13.34
C TYR A 230 -8.20 -1.29 -12.44
N PHE A 231 -7.07 -0.98 -11.81
CA PHE A 231 -6.93 0.23 -11.00
C PHE A 231 -6.88 1.50 -11.86
N TYR A 232 -5.99 1.51 -12.88
CA TYR A 232 -5.81 2.66 -13.77
C TYR A 232 -6.82 2.68 -14.95
N GLU A 233 -7.64 1.62 -15.10
CA GLU A 233 -8.64 1.47 -16.16
C GLU A 233 -8.03 1.64 -17.57
N ARG A 234 -6.81 1.12 -17.75
CA ARG A 234 -6.08 1.25 -19.02
C ARG A 234 -5.20 0.02 -19.31
N LYS A 235 -4.92 -0.17 -20.58
CA LYS A 235 -3.92 -1.15 -21.01
C LYS A 235 -2.51 -0.60 -20.71
N MET A 236 -1.74 -1.40 -19.99
CA MET A 236 -0.31 -1.14 -19.75
C MET A 236 0.47 -1.80 -20.88
N THR A 237 0.90 -1.01 -21.86
CA THR A 237 1.57 -1.53 -23.06
C THR A 237 3.05 -1.70 -22.82
N PHE A 238 3.57 -2.91 -23.08
CA PHE A 238 4.99 -3.19 -23.04
C PHE A 238 5.61 -2.88 -24.41
N ASP A 239 5.86 -1.59 -24.67
CA ASP A 239 6.45 -1.07 -25.90
C ASP A 239 7.98 -1.05 -25.87
N SER A 240 8.62 -0.59 -26.93
CA SER A 240 10.09 -0.52 -27.05
C SER A 240 10.74 0.39 -25.99
N ALA A 241 10.07 1.49 -25.61
CA ALA A 241 10.58 2.39 -24.57
C ALA A 241 10.53 1.73 -23.18
N THR A 242 9.41 1.08 -22.86
CA THR A 242 9.24 0.28 -21.63
C THR A 242 10.26 -0.85 -21.59
N ARG A 243 10.43 -1.58 -22.72
CA ARG A 243 11.43 -2.63 -22.82
C ARG A 243 12.83 -2.12 -22.53
N PHE A 244 13.22 -0.99 -23.11
CA PHE A 244 14.53 -0.39 -22.87
C PHE A 244 14.72 -0.07 -21.38
N LEU A 245 13.77 0.61 -20.74
CA LEU A 245 13.86 0.99 -19.32
C LEU A 245 13.91 -0.25 -18.41
N VAL A 246 13.04 -1.23 -18.64
CA VAL A 246 12.98 -2.49 -17.88
C VAL A 246 14.26 -3.30 -18.05
N SER A 247 14.89 -3.29 -19.21
CA SER A 247 16.15 -4.01 -19.45
C SER A 247 17.29 -3.56 -18.52
N TYR A 248 17.21 -2.39 -17.93
CA TYR A 248 18.20 -1.84 -17.01
C TYR A 248 17.66 -1.57 -15.61
N GLN A 249 16.43 -1.99 -15.29
CA GLN A 249 15.71 -1.65 -14.06
C GLN A 249 16.45 -2.02 -12.77
N HIS A 250 17.22 -3.09 -12.74
CA HIS A 250 18.01 -3.51 -11.58
C HIS A 250 19.20 -2.59 -11.27
N TRP A 251 19.64 -1.76 -12.23
CA TRP A 251 20.61 -0.69 -12.03
C TRP A 251 19.98 0.65 -11.69
N THR A 252 18.81 0.91 -12.27
CA THR A 252 18.11 2.20 -12.11
C THR A 252 17.16 2.24 -10.91
N PHE A 253 16.96 1.11 -10.21
CA PHE A 253 15.99 0.99 -9.11
C PHE A 253 16.18 2.06 -8.04
N TYR A 254 17.33 2.13 -7.41
CA TYR A 254 17.58 3.13 -6.35
C TYR A 254 17.56 4.57 -6.87
N PRO A 255 18.22 4.93 -7.98
CA PRO A 255 18.10 6.25 -8.57
C PRO A 255 16.66 6.67 -8.85
N VAL A 256 15.84 5.79 -9.45
CA VAL A 256 14.44 6.12 -9.73
C VAL A 256 13.64 6.27 -8.43
N MET A 257 13.88 5.44 -7.42
CA MET A 257 13.19 5.54 -6.12
C MET A 257 13.49 6.87 -5.40
N CYS A 258 14.65 7.47 -5.59
CA CYS A 258 14.94 8.81 -5.08
C CYS A 258 13.96 9.87 -5.63
N PHE A 259 13.43 9.68 -6.84
CA PHE A 259 12.52 10.63 -7.49
C PHE A 259 11.07 10.13 -7.57
N ALA A 260 10.75 8.95 -7.01
CA ALA A 260 9.42 8.35 -7.07
C ALA A 260 8.32 9.27 -6.49
N ARG A 261 8.68 10.17 -5.58
CA ARG A 261 7.77 11.17 -5.02
C ARG A 261 7.11 12.07 -6.07
N ILE A 262 7.78 12.34 -7.18
CA ILE A 262 7.20 13.10 -8.31
C ILE A 262 5.94 12.40 -8.84
N ASN A 263 5.99 11.06 -8.97
CA ASN A 263 4.81 10.29 -9.39
C ASN A 263 3.67 10.40 -8.37
N LEU A 264 3.97 10.40 -7.07
CA LEU A 264 2.94 10.54 -6.02
C LEU A 264 2.25 11.91 -6.10
N PHE A 265 2.99 12.98 -6.39
CA PHE A 265 2.42 14.31 -6.64
C PHE A 265 1.52 14.29 -7.89
N ALA A 266 2.02 13.75 -9.00
CA ALA A 266 1.26 13.67 -10.25
C ALA A 266 -0.04 12.88 -10.07
N GLN A 267 0.01 11.70 -9.46
CA GLN A 267 -1.16 10.86 -9.20
C GLN A 267 -2.18 11.54 -8.27
N SER A 268 -1.71 12.29 -7.26
CA SER A 268 -2.58 13.07 -6.38
C SER A 268 -3.38 14.11 -7.17
N PHE A 269 -2.72 14.87 -8.04
CA PHE A 269 -3.39 15.85 -8.88
C PHE A 269 -4.31 15.20 -9.91
N LEU A 270 -3.86 14.13 -10.57
CA LEU A 270 -4.69 13.40 -11.54
C LEU A 270 -6.02 12.94 -10.93
N LEU A 271 -6.00 12.39 -9.70
CA LEU A 271 -7.24 12.02 -9.02
C LEU A 271 -8.08 13.24 -8.66
N LEU A 272 -7.48 14.28 -8.07
CA LEU A 272 -8.24 15.43 -7.58
C LEU A 272 -8.86 16.27 -8.71
N PHE A 273 -8.29 16.25 -9.92
CA PHE A 273 -8.84 16.91 -11.10
C PHE A 273 -9.61 15.98 -12.04
N SER A 274 -9.75 14.68 -11.68
CA SER A 274 -10.56 13.73 -12.44
C SER A 274 -12.06 13.88 -12.15
N ASN A 275 -12.89 13.22 -12.95
CA ASN A 275 -14.33 13.10 -12.73
C ASN A 275 -14.71 12.07 -11.67
N LYS A 276 -13.72 11.33 -11.11
CA LYS A 276 -13.96 10.31 -10.08
C LYS A 276 -14.49 10.95 -8.80
N ARG A 277 -15.34 10.23 -8.08
CA ARG A 277 -15.87 10.71 -6.80
C ARG A 277 -14.75 10.70 -5.73
N VAL A 278 -14.44 11.88 -5.22
CA VAL A 278 -13.44 12.07 -4.16
C VAL A 278 -14.12 12.70 -2.94
N PRO A 279 -14.24 11.98 -1.82
CA PRO A 279 -14.83 12.53 -0.60
C PRO A 279 -14.05 13.75 -0.10
N ASN A 280 -14.79 14.86 0.13
CA ASN A 280 -14.21 16.13 0.62
C ASN A 280 -13.05 16.70 -0.25
N ARG A 281 -13.16 16.60 -1.55
CA ARG A 281 -12.18 17.06 -2.55
C ARG A 281 -11.63 18.47 -2.26
N GLY A 282 -12.48 19.42 -1.85
CA GLY A 282 -12.04 20.76 -1.53
C GLY A 282 -11.03 20.83 -0.38
N GLN A 283 -11.19 20.00 0.66
CA GLN A 283 -10.22 19.92 1.77
C GLN A 283 -8.90 19.28 1.32
N GLU A 284 -8.96 18.29 0.44
CA GLU A 284 -7.78 17.67 -0.15
C GLU A 284 -6.97 18.70 -0.96
N ILE A 285 -7.64 19.45 -1.83
CA ILE A 285 -7.01 20.51 -2.63
C ILE A 285 -6.42 21.60 -1.73
N LEU A 286 -7.17 22.07 -0.73
CA LEU A 286 -6.67 23.08 0.21
C LEU A 286 -5.40 22.59 0.94
N GLY A 287 -5.40 21.35 1.41
CA GLY A 287 -4.22 20.76 2.05
C GLY A 287 -3.00 20.68 1.12
N LEU A 288 -3.19 20.31 -0.16
CA LEU A 288 -2.10 20.32 -1.14
C LEU A 288 -1.61 21.75 -1.42
N LEU A 289 -2.51 22.74 -1.51
CA LEU A 289 -2.11 24.14 -1.70
C LEU A 289 -1.23 24.62 -0.55
N VAL A 290 -1.53 24.23 0.70
CA VAL A 290 -0.67 24.54 1.85
C VAL A 290 0.75 24.03 1.61
N PHE A 291 0.92 22.75 1.18
CA PHE A 291 2.24 22.20 0.85
C PHE A 291 2.94 22.97 -0.26
N TRP A 292 2.26 23.22 -1.37
CA TRP A 292 2.82 23.89 -2.55
C TRP A 292 3.08 25.39 -2.35
N ILE A 293 2.65 25.96 -1.20
CA ILE A 293 3.05 27.30 -0.76
C ILE A 293 4.28 27.23 0.14
N TRP A 294 4.22 26.46 1.24
CA TRP A 294 5.30 26.53 2.25
C TRP A 294 6.61 25.88 1.75
N TYR A 295 6.54 24.75 1.03
CA TYR A 295 7.77 24.06 0.62
C TYR A 295 8.56 24.85 -0.45
N PRO A 296 7.97 25.33 -1.55
CA PRO A 296 8.66 26.23 -2.49
C PRO A 296 9.15 27.53 -1.83
N PHE A 297 8.37 28.10 -0.91
CA PHE A 297 8.80 29.26 -0.12
C PHE A 297 10.08 28.93 0.66
N LEU A 298 10.11 27.84 1.40
CA LEU A 298 11.29 27.40 2.15
C LEU A 298 12.51 27.21 1.22
N VAL A 299 12.33 26.56 0.06
CA VAL A 299 13.38 26.40 -0.94
C VAL A 299 13.86 27.75 -1.47
N SER A 300 12.97 28.73 -1.64
CA SER A 300 13.31 30.07 -2.16
C SER A 300 14.19 30.87 -1.19
N CYS A 301 14.16 30.55 0.12
CA CYS A 301 15.04 31.18 1.14
C CYS A 301 16.51 30.79 1.00
N LEU A 302 16.83 29.73 0.27
CA LEU A 302 18.23 29.35 0.00
C LEU A 302 18.90 30.32 -0.97
N PRO A 303 20.20 30.62 -0.81
CA PRO A 303 20.86 31.79 -1.44
C PRO A 303 20.97 31.68 -2.96
N ASN A 304 21.16 30.46 -3.50
CA ASN A 304 21.39 30.27 -4.93
C ASN A 304 20.75 29.00 -5.47
N TRP A 305 20.66 28.89 -6.79
CA TRP A 305 20.04 27.75 -7.47
C TRP A 305 20.75 26.41 -7.21
N GLY A 306 22.07 26.41 -7.03
CA GLY A 306 22.84 25.21 -6.73
C GLY A 306 22.37 24.59 -5.40
N GLU A 307 22.26 25.42 -4.35
CA GLU A 307 21.80 24.97 -3.03
C GLU A 307 20.33 24.59 -3.00
N ARG A 308 19.47 25.31 -3.76
CA ARG A 308 18.04 24.95 -3.95
C ARG A 308 17.90 23.55 -4.55
N ILE A 309 18.59 23.28 -5.64
CA ILE A 309 18.57 21.96 -6.31
C ILE A 309 19.12 20.89 -5.36
N MET A 310 20.27 21.13 -4.71
CA MET A 310 20.90 20.21 -3.78
C MET A 310 19.96 19.88 -2.61
N PHE A 311 19.30 20.87 -2.03
CA PHE A 311 18.32 20.68 -0.96
C PHE A 311 17.14 19.80 -1.40
N VAL A 312 16.55 20.09 -2.58
CA VAL A 312 15.45 19.28 -3.14
C VAL A 312 15.90 17.85 -3.40
N VAL A 313 17.05 17.66 -4.04
CA VAL A 313 17.61 16.33 -4.31
C VAL A 313 17.87 15.57 -3.01
N ALA A 314 18.44 16.21 -2.00
CA ALA A 314 18.69 15.59 -0.70
C ALA A 314 17.39 15.16 -0.02
N SER A 315 16.37 16.03 0.01
CA SER A 315 15.08 15.70 0.63
C SER A 315 14.36 14.55 -0.11
N PHE A 316 14.41 14.53 -1.44
CA PHE A 316 13.85 13.46 -2.25
C PHE A 316 14.61 12.14 -2.08
N SER A 317 15.95 12.18 -2.08
CA SER A 317 16.78 10.99 -1.92
C SER A 317 16.58 10.30 -0.58
N VAL A 318 16.50 11.08 0.51
CA VAL A 318 16.19 10.52 1.84
C VAL A 318 14.79 9.92 1.88
N THR A 319 13.80 10.59 1.28
CA THR A 319 12.43 10.03 1.17
C THR A 319 12.41 8.77 0.29
N GLY A 320 13.31 8.66 -0.67
CA GLY A 320 13.50 7.48 -1.51
C GLY A 320 13.72 6.19 -0.71
N ILE A 321 14.28 6.27 0.49
CA ILE A 321 14.42 5.12 1.41
C ILE A 321 13.05 4.51 1.72
N GLN A 322 12.04 5.34 1.98
CA GLN A 322 10.67 4.86 2.24
C GLN A 322 10.07 4.19 1.00
N HIS A 323 10.30 4.74 -0.19
CA HIS A 323 9.80 4.12 -1.43
C HIS A 323 10.44 2.74 -1.67
N VAL A 324 11.74 2.60 -1.36
CA VAL A 324 12.41 1.29 -1.38
C VAL A 324 11.77 0.33 -0.38
N GLN A 325 11.53 0.78 0.87
CA GLN A 325 10.94 -0.06 1.91
C GLN A 325 9.59 -0.66 1.50
N PHE A 326 8.72 0.09 0.84
CA PHE A 326 7.46 -0.45 0.30
C PHE A 326 7.69 -1.59 -0.69
N CYS A 327 8.67 -1.45 -1.58
CA CYS A 327 8.97 -2.48 -2.58
C CYS A 327 9.58 -3.75 -1.97
N LEU A 328 10.35 -3.63 -0.88
CA LEU A 328 11.05 -4.77 -0.27
C LEU A 328 10.09 -5.85 0.23
N ASN A 329 8.92 -5.46 0.71
CA ASN A 329 7.95 -6.38 1.27
C ASN A 329 7.15 -7.15 0.20
N HIS A 330 7.15 -6.69 -1.07
CA HIS A 330 6.24 -7.18 -2.10
C HIS A 330 6.92 -7.67 -3.38
N PHE A 331 7.97 -7.01 -3.87
CA PHE A 331 8.56 -7.26 -5.20
C PHE A 331 9.18 -8.65 -5.37
N SER A 332 9.63 -9.27 -4.29
CA SER A 332 10.20 -10.63 -4.30
C SER A 332 9.21 -11.71 -3.83
N SER A 333 7.96 -11.33 -3.55
CA SER A 333 6.91 -12.25 -3.10
C SER A 333 6.13 -12.83 -4.28
N PHE A 334 5.25 -13.77 -4.00
CA PHE A 334 4.44 -14.43 -5.04
C PHE A 334 3.52 -13.43 -5.74
N VAL A 335 3.43 -13.53 -7.07
CA VAL A 335 2.56 -12.69 -7.91
C VAL A 335 1.58 -13.54 -8.71
N TYR A 336 0.37 -13.06 -8.93
CA TYR A 336 -0.68 -13.74 -9.67
C TYR A 336 -1.45 -12.78 -10.60
N LEU A 337 -2.33 -13.33 -11.43
CA LEU A 337 -3.23 -12.59 -12.32
C LEU A 337 -4.67 -12.76 -11.84
N GLY A 338 -5.49 -11.77 -12.09
CA GLY A 338 -6.90 -11.76 -11.75
C GLY A 338 -7.19 -11.30 -10.32
N PRO A 339 -8.47 -11.29 -9.94
CA PRO A 339 -8.90 -10.95 -8.58
C PRO A 339 -8.42 -12.00 -7.57
N PRO A 340 -8.46 -11.72 -6.26
CA PRO A 340 -8.15 -12.72 -5.24
C PRO A 340 -9.08 -13.91 -5.38
N THR A 341 -8.58 -14.99 -5.97
CA THR A 341 -9.32 -16.25 -6.14
C THR A 341 -8.90 -17.24 -5.08
N GLY A 342 -9.85 -18.01 -4.59
CA GLY A 342 -9.60 -19.02 -3.59
C GLY A 342 -10.40 -18.74 -2.32
N THR A 343 -10.56 -19.77 -1.52
CA THR A 343 -11.35 -19.77 -0.30
C THR A 343 -10.69 -19.05 0.86
N ASP A 344 -9.43 -18.62 0.68
CA ASP A 344 -8.63 -18.14 1.79
C ASP A 344 -7.93 -16.80 1.49
N TRP A 345 -8.55 -15.72 1.92
CA TRP A 345 -7.97 -14.38 1.86
C TRP A 345 -6.65 -14.32 2.65
N CYS A 346 -6.56 -15.00 3.80
CA CYS A 346 -5.34 -15.03 4.63
C CYS A 346 -4.15 -15.62 3.85
N GLU A 347 -4.35 -16.68 3.09
CA GLU A 347 -3.31 -17.29 2.27
C GLU A 347 -2.73 -16.27 1.28
N LYS A 348 -3.58 -15.53 0.57
CA LYS A 348 -3.14 -14.51 -0.39
C LYS A 348 -2.31 -13.42 0.28
N GLN A 349 -2.71 -12.97 1.48
CA GLN A 349 -1.95 -11.97 2.22
C GLN A 349 -0.55 -12.49 2.63
N THR A 350 -0.44 -13.73 3.09
CA THR A 350 0.85 -14.31 3.49
C THR A 350 1.76 -14.64 2.30
N MET A 351 1.20 -15.04 1.15
CA MET A 351 1.97 -15.32 -0.07
C MET A 351 2.50 -14.04 -0.74
N GLY A 352 1.72 -12.97 -0.73
CA GLY A 352 2.04 -11.70 -1.38
C GLY A 352 2.95 -10.78 -0.58
N THR A 353 3.31 -11.16 0.67
CA THR A 353 4.07 -10.30 1.57
C THR A 353 5.26 -11.02 2.20
N LEU A 354 6.21 -10.25 2.71
CA LEU A 354 7.28 -10.74 3.58
C LEU A 354 7.59 -9.75 4.70
N ASP A 355 8.02 -10.28 5.85
CA ASP A 355 8.47 -9.50 6.99
C ASP A 355 9.97 -9.21 6.93
N ILE A 356 10.38 -8.08 7.51
CA ILE A 356 11.79 -7.71 7.65
C ILE A 356 12.21 -7.88 9.11
N SER A 357 13.19 -8.75 9.35
CA SER A 357 13.77 -8.94 10.67
C SER A 357 14.63 -7.74 11.06
N CYS A 358 14.28 -7.09 12.17
CA CYS A 358 15.07 -6.01 12.75
C CYS A 358 14.95 -5.98 14.27
N PRO A 359 15.96 -5.41 14.99
CA PRO A 359 15.86 -5.18 16.42
C PRO A 359 14.80 -4.12 16.74
N SER A 360 14.26 -4.16 17.97
CA SER A 360 13.12 -3.29 18.36
C SER A 360 13.42 -1.79 18.28
N TRP A 361 14.68 -1.39 18.49
CA TRP A 361 15.09 0.02 18.36
C TRP A 361 15.02 0.54 16.91
N MET A 362 14.86 -0.33 15.90
CA MET A 362 14.69 0.04 14.49
C MET A 362 13.21 0.20 14.09
N ASP A 363 12.25 -0.03 14.96
CA ASP A 363 10.83 0.03 14.62
C ASP A 363 10.40 1.40 14.08
N TRP A 364 10.99 2.48 14.59
CA TRP A 364 10.76 3.84 14.10
C TRP A 364 11.21 4.05 12.65
N PHE A 365 12.31 3.39 12.24
CA PHE A 365 12.84 3.49 10.88
C PHE A 365 11.94 2.80 9.86
N HIS A 366 11.38 1.67 10.21
CA HIS A 366 10.50 0.89 9.34
C HIS A 366 9.03 1.30 9.40
N GLY A 367 8.63 2.12 10.39
CA GLY A 367 7.25 2.60 10.52
C GLY A 367 6.19 1.51 10.70
N GLY A 368 6.57 0.30 11.10
CA GLY A 368 5.67 -0.86 11.25
C GLY A 368 5.68 -1.82 10.05
N LEU A 369 6.18 -1.38 8.87
CA LEU A 369 6.20 -2.21 7.66
C LEU A 369 7.10 -3.45 7.75
N GLN A 370 8.02 -3.52 8.72
CA GLN A 370 8.78 -4.74 8.98
C GLN A 370 7.90 -5.92 9.43
N PHE A 371 6.65 -5.68 9.80
CA PHE A 371 5.63 -6.68 10.15
C PHE A 371 4.52 -6.71 9.10
N GLN A 372 4.90 -6.80 7.83
CA GLN A 372 3.98 -6.61 6.71
C GLN A 372 2.87 -7.67 6.67
N ILE A 373 3.20 -8.93 6.98
CA ILE A 373 2.22 -10.02 7.05
C ILE A 373 1.15 -9.71 8.10
N ALA A 374 1.58 -9.31 9.31
CA ALA A 374 0.65 -8.94 10.37
C ALA A 374 -0.15 -7.67 10.04
N HIS A 375 0.48 -6.70 9.37
CA HIS A 375 -0.18 -5.48 8.93
C HIS A 375 -1.27 -5.76 7.89
N HIS A 376 -1.02 -6.61 6.89
CA HIS A 376 -2.00 -6.99 5.89
C HIS A 376 -3.19 -7.77 6.47
N LEU A 377 -2.94 -8.66 7.43
CA LEU A 377 -3.99 -9.42 8.10
C LEU A 377 -4.82 -8.57 9.10
N PHE A 378 -4.19 -7.58 9.74
CA PHE A 378 -4.81 -6.74 10.76
C PHE A 378 -4.58 -5.24 10.52
N PRO A 379 -5.03 -4.68 9.37
CA PRO A 379 -4.66 -3.32 8.94
C PRO A 379 -5.16 -2.22 9.87
N ARG A 380 -6.14 -2.48 10.74
CA ARG A 380 -6.64 -1.52 11.74
C ARG A 380 -5.89 -1.57 13.07
N LEU A 381 -4.95 -2.51 13.23
CA LEU A 381 -4.17 -2.66 14.45
C LEU A 381 -3.13 -1.52 14.56
N PRO A 382 -3.05 -0.74 15.65
CA PRO A 382 -2.00 0.24 15.83
C PRO A 382 -0.60 -0.37 15.69
N ARG A 383 0.28 0.29 14.92
CA ARG A 383 1.63 -0.24 14.61
C ARG A 383 2.46 -0.62 15.85
N CYS A 384 2.23 0.02 17.00
CA CYS A 384 2.91 -0.32 18.26
C CYS A 384 2.60 -1.74 18.74
N HIS A 385 1.54 -2.37 18.27
CA HIS A 385 1.16 -3.73 18.62
C HIS A 385 1.57 -4.78 17.60
N LEU A 386 2.05 -4.38 16.40
CA LEU A 386 2.44 -5.31 15.34
C LEU A 386 3.53 -6.29 15.81
N ARG A 387 4.54 -5.82 16.54
CA ARG A 387 5.57 -6.69 17.13
C ARG A 387 4.99 -7.70 18.11
N THR A 388 3.99 -7.32 18.89
CA THR A 388 3.31 -8.20 19.86
C THR A 388 2.49 -9.27 19.17
N VAL A 389 1.82 -8.96 18.05
CA VAL A 389 0.94 -9.92 17.35
C VAL A 389 1.68 -10.81 16.35
N SER A 390 2.85 -10.39 15.88
CA SER A 390 3.63 -11.12 14.88
C SER A 390 3.91 -12.60 15.26
N PRO A 391 4.22 -12.97 16.51
CA PRO A 391 4.36 -14.36 16.91
C PRO A 391 3.07 -15.19 16.74
N PHE A 392 1.90 -14.62 17.03
CA PHE A 392 0.60 -15.30 16.85
C PHE A 392 0.31 -15.54 15.37
N VAL A 393 0.63 -14.56 14.52
CA VAL A 393 0.52 -14.70 13.05
C VAL A 393 1.44 -15.81 12.54
N LYS A 394 2.67 -15.88 13.05
CA LYS A 394 3.62 -16.93 12.70
C LYS A 394 3.11 -18.32 13.09
N GLU A 395 2.50 -18.47 14.26
CA GLU A 395 1.90 -19.73 14.70
C GLU A 395 0.67 -20.09 13.86
N LEU A 396 -0.17 -19.12 13.47
CA LEU A 396 -1.27 -19.33 12.53
C LEU A 396 -0.75 -19.90 11.20
N CYS A 397 0.25 -19.24 10.62
CA CYS A 397 0.87 -19.69 9.37
C CYS A 397 1.46 -21.10 9.50
N LYS A 398 2.18 -21.38 10.58
CA LYS A 398 2.74 -22.71 10.86
C LYS A 398 1.67 -23.79 10.99
N LYS A 399 0.59 -23.52 11.74
CA LYS A 399 -0.54 -24.45 11.95
C LYS A 399 -1.19 -24.88 10.65
N HIS A 400 -1.34 -23.93 9.70
CA HIS A 400 -2.03 -24.15 8.44
C HIS A 400 -1.10 -24.33 7.24
N ASN A 401 0.21 -24.51 7.49
CA ASN A 401 1.23 -24.64 6.45
C ASN A 401 1.22 -23.48 5.44
N LEU A 402 0.91 -22.28 5.89
CA LEU A 402 0.97 -21.06 5.08
C LEU A 402 2.40 -20.50 5.06
N PRO A 403 2.83 -19.85 3.97
CA PRO A 403 4.14 -19.23 3.91
C PRO A 403 4.25 -18.07 4.92
N TYR A 404 5.34 -18.05 5.67
CA TYR A 404 5.72 -16.95 6.55
C TYR A 404 7.19 -16.61 6.28
N ASN A 405 7.40 -15.65 5.38
CA ASN A 405 8.73 -15.24 4.98
C ASN A 405 9.20 -14.06 5.85
N CYS A 406 10.33 -14.24 6.54
CA CYS A 406 10.95 -13.19 7.33
C CYS A 406 12.46 -13.18 7.04
N VAL A 407 12.97 -12.06 6.52
CA VAL A 407 14.35 -11.93 6.08
C VAL A 407 14.98 -10.64 6.61
N SER A 408 16.33 -10.55 6.64
CA SER A 408 16.99 -9.30 7.00
C SER A 408 16.77 -8.22 5.94
N PHE A 409 16.90 -6.95 6.33
CA PHE A 409 16.80 -5.80 5.42
C PHE A 409 17.70 -5.94 4.18
N TRP A 410 18.96 -6.36 4.37
CA TRP A 410 19.89 -6.56 3.28
C TRP A 410 19.47 -7.69 2.35
N LYS A 411 18.99 -8.80 2.92
CA LYS A 411 18.51 -9.93 2.12
C LYS A 411 17.27 -9.53 1.29
N ALA A 412 16.34 -8.74 1.85
CA ALA A 412 15.18 -8.23 1.12
C ALA A 412 15.61 -7.35 -0.07
N ASN A 413 16.60 -6.45 0.11
CA ASN A 413 17.17 -5.67 -0.99
C ASN A 413 17.76 -6.56 -2.08
N VAL A 414 18.58 -7.55 -1.71
CA VAL A 414 19.17 -8.51 -2.69
C VAL A 414 18.07 -9.26 -3.43
N MET A 415 17.05 -9.74 -2.75
CA MET A 415 15.92 -10.45 -3.36
C MET A 415 15.18 -9.55 -4.36
N THR A 416 14.86 -8.31 -3.98
CA THR A 416 14.22 -7.33 -4.87
C THR A 416 15.04 -7.07 -6.12
N ILE A 417 16.34 -6.81 -5.98
CA ILE A 417 17.22 -6.59 -7.15
C ILE A 417 17.32 -7.85 -8.02
N ARG A 418 17.35 -9.05 -7.43
CA ARG A 418 17.33 -10.31 -8.19
C ARG A 418 16.04 -10.49 -8.98
N THR A 419 14.88 -10.19 -8.40
CA THR A 419 13.58 -10.23 -9.11
C THR A 419 13.59 -9.26 -10.30
N LEU A 420 13.99 -8.01 -10.06
CA LEU A 420 14.08 -7.01 -11.13
C LEU A 420 15.08 -7.41 -12.21
N ARG A 421 16.24 -7.97 -11.83
CA ARG A 421 17.24 -8.45 -12.79
C ARG A 421 16.73 -9.61 -13.63
N ALA A 422 16.02 -10.57 -13.02
CA ALA A 422 15.45 -11.70 -13.75
C ALA A 422 14.47 -11.25 -14.84
N ALA A 423 13.57 -10.31 -14.51
CA ALA A 423 12.67 -9.72 -15.51
C ALA A 423 13.43 -8.87 -16.56
N ALA A 424 14.47 -8.13 -16.15
CA ALA A 424 15.30 -7.33 -17.06
C ALA A 424 16.00 -8.18 -18.13
N LEU A 425 16.56 -9.31 -17.73
CA LEU A 425 17.22 -10.23 -18.68
C LEU A 425 16.21 -10.82 -19.66
N GLN A 426 15.05 -11.24 -19.19
CA GLN A 426 13.98 -11.74 -20.07
C GLN A 426 13.49 -10.64 -21.02
N ALA A 427 13.38 -9.38 -20.59
CA ALA A 427 13.00 -8.26 -21.45
C ALA A 427 14.00 -8.01 -22.58
N ARG A 428 15.30 -8.21 -22.34
CA ARG A 428 16.34 -8.10 -23.37
C ARG A 428 16.20 -9.17 -24.44
N ASP A 429 15.88 -10.40 -24.02
CA ASP A 429 15.81 -11.56 -24.91
C ASP A 429 14.56 -11.59 -25.80
N LEU A 430 13.53 -10.80 -25.46
CA LEU A 430 12.18 -10.89 -26.05
C LEU A 430 12.07 -10.52 -27.52
N ALA A 431 13.01 -9.80 -28.15
CA ALA A 431 12.68 -9.16 -29.44
C ALA A 431 13.63 -9.41 -30.58
N ASN A 432 14.76 -10.02 -30.36
CA ASN A 432 15.66 -10.53 -31.38
C ASN A 432 16.47 -11.66 -30.75
N PRO A 433 16.73 -12.74 -31.43
CA PRO A 433 17.82 -13.65 -31.08
C PRO A 433 19.15 -12.92 -31.36
N VAL A 434 19.41 -11.86 -30.63
CA VAL A 434 20.75 -11.27 -30.59
C VAL A 434 21.64 -12.36 -30.02
N PRO A 435 22.77 -12.68 -30.69
CA PRO A 435 23.74 -13.61 -30.15
C PRO A 435 24.03 -13.20 -28.70
N LYS A 436 23.88 -14.18 -27.80
CA LYS A 436 24.14 -13.95 -26.36
C LYS A 436 25.54 -13.37 -26.24
N ASN A 437 25.66 -12.22 -25.61
CA ASN A 437 26.95 -11.68 -25.31
C ASN A 437 27.55 -12.52 -24.18
N LEU A 438 28.32 -13.54 -24.53
CA LEU A 438 28.95 -14.50 -23.62
C LEU A 438 29.80 -13.83 -22.56
N LEU A 439 30.42 -12.69 -22.88
CA LEU A 439 31.17 -11.87 -21.92
C LEU A 439 30.25 -11.26 -20.87
N TRP A 440 29.08 -10.76 -21.30
CA TRP A 440 28.09 -10.18 -20.40
C TRP A 440 27.46 -11.25 -19.51
N GLU A 441 27.17 -12.44 -20.07
CA GLU A 441 26.66 -13.57 -19.30
C GLU A 441 27.72 -14.10 -18.32
N ALA A 442 28.97 -14.21 -18.72
CA ALA A 442 30.06 -14.65 -17.85
C ALA A 442 30.29 -13.73 -16.65
N VAL A 443 30.17 -12.41 -16.85
CA VAL A 443 30.32 -11.41 -15.77
C VAL A 443 29.08 -11.37 -14.85
N ASN A 444 27.90 -11.78 -15.36
CA ASN A 444 26.63 -11.71 -14.63
C ASN A 444 26.05 -13.05 -14.17
N THR A 445 26.75 -14.17 -14.42
CA THR A 445 26.35 -15.51 -13.97
C THR A 445 26.68 -15.80 -12.52
N HIS A 446 27.38 -14.94 -11.83
CA HIS A 446 27.54 -15.02 -10.37
C HIS A 446 26.27 -14.47 -9.71
N GLY A 447 25.26 -15.35 -9.61
CA GLY A 447 23.99 -15.09 -8.97
C GLY A 447 24.08 -14.85 -7.49
#